data_8a6caea4b4354d5002b5a9191dda5665
#
_entry.id   8a6caea4b4354d5002b5a9191dda5665
#
_cell.length_a   1.000
_cell.length_b   1.000
_cell.length_c   1.000
_cell.angle_alpha   90.00
_cell.angle_beta   90.00
_cell.angle_gamma   90.00
#
_symmetry.space_group_name_H-M   'P 1'
#
loop_
_entity.id
_entity.type
_entity.pdbx_description
1 polymer ?
#
loop_
_entity_poly.entity_id
_entity_poly.type
_entity_poly.pdbx_seq_one_letter_code
_entity_poly.pdbx_strand_id
1 'polypeptide(L)'
;MKKNLNKLHPNTCRALPEAAEHGTAVYAVIGDPIEHSRSPEIYAPMFEQFGINAVFLKIRVAESELCRIRSIVSERSLSGFAVTMPYKKAIIPLLDGIDETAAECGSVNIVTISNNGSTLVGHNTDGDGLINALRETGAGLSGAHVVILGHGGAANGAAAALLRAGAEIRFVTRDKKNGIDMLSAIKHAETESRLLSSADILINATPIGMHSMNSDCSDYEETSFLNCLKPSCIIADMVYRTNGTKLVQDAVHLGLTAFGGERMLFHQGKLAFKLWTGLEYIPES
;
A
#
# COMPACT_ATOMS: atom_id res chain seq x y z
N MET A 1 -2.34 -2.39 -42.25
CA MET A 1 -2.95 -1.10 -41.90
C MET A 1 -2.42 -0.66 -40.54
N LYS A 2 -1.39 0.19 -40.51
CA LYS A 2 -0.83 0.79 -39.30
C LYS A 2 -1.79 1.90 -38.85
N LYS A 3 -2.66 1.65 -37.86
CA LYS A 3 -3.50 2.67 -37.24
C LYS A 3 -2.75 3.34 -36.09
N ASN A 4 -2.46 4.61 -36.31
CA ASN A 4 -2.13 5.70 -35.38
C ASN A 4 -2.05 5.33 -33.87
N LEU A 5 -0.85 4.98 -33.40
CA LEU A 5 -0.43 4.87 -32.00
C LEU A 5 -0.19 6.23 -31.32
N ASN A 6 -0.42 7.35 -32.04
CA ASN A 6 0.02 8.70 -31.63
C ASN A 6 -1.06 9.56 -30.94
N LYS A 7 -2.08 8.98 -30.29
CA LYS A 7 -3.12 9.76 -29.57
C LYS A 7 -3.15 9.56 -28.06
N LEU A 8 -2.15 8.91 -27.49
CA LEU A 8 -1.94 8.92 -26.04
C LEU A 8 -1.09 10.15 -25.70
N HIS A 9 -1.46 10.86 -24.63
CA HIS A 9 -0.75 12.05 -24.14
C HIS A 9 0.77 11.78 -24.14
N PRO A 10 1.65 12.65 -24.64
CA PRO A 10 3.07 12.35 -24.83
C PRO A 10 3.83 11.97 -23.55
N ASN A 11 3.25 12.21 -22.36
CA ASN A 11 3.80 11.78 -21.06
C ASN A 11 3.25 10.45 -20.54
N THR A 12 2.35 9.77 -21.27
CA THR A 12 1.67 8.55 -20.80
C THR A 12 2.44 7.28 -21.12
N CYS A 13 3.46 7.34 -21.95
CA CYS A 13 4.14 6.15 -22.45
C CYS A 13 5.64 6.42 -22.64
N ARG A 14 6.47 6.08 -21.62
CA ARG A 14 7.78 5.56 -22.01
C ARG A 14 7.53 4.32 -22.84
N ALA A 15 8.08 4.30 -24.06
CA ALA A 15 8.07 3.12 -24.91
C ALA A 15 8.51 1.90 -24.07
N LEU A 16 7.87 0.74 -24.31
CA LEU A 16 8.47 -0.53 -23.88
C LEU A 16 9.95 -0.45 -24.25
N PRO A 17 10.89 -0.84 -23.39
CA PRO A 17 12.26 -1.02 -23.81
C PRO A 17 12.22 -1.80 -25.12
N GLU A 18 12.96 -1.39 -26.15
CA GLU A 18 13.01 -2.08 -27.45
C GLU A 18 13.38 -3.56 -27.34
N ALA A 19 13.76 -4.00 -26.14
CA ALA A 19 14.19 -5.34 -25.74
C ALA A 19 13.12 -6.19 -25.03
N ALA A 20 11.83 -5.93 -25.14
CA ALA A 20 10.85 -6.96 -24.77
C ALA A 20 10.87 -8.03 -25.88
N GLU A 21 11.92 -8.85 -25.87
CA GLU A 21 12.03 -10.03 -26.72
C GLU A 21 10.83 -10.96 -26.48
N HIS A 22 10.45 -11.74 -27.50
CA HIS A 22 9.43 -12.78 -27.38
C HIS A 22 9.75 -13.67 -26.15
N GLY A 23 8.84 -13.72 -25.17
CA GLY A 23 9.02 -14.50 -23.93
C GLY A 23 9.28 -13.67 -22.68
N THR A 24 9.37 -12.32 -22.75
CA THR A 24 9.50 -11.46 -21.57
C THR A 24 8.12 -11.20 -20.95
N ALA A 25 7.93 -11.52 -19.68
CA ALA A 25 6.72 -11.17 -18.93
C ALA A 25 6.71 -9.67 -18.61
N VAL A 26 5.58 -9.01 -18.78
CA VAL A 26 5.45 -7.56 -18.53
C VAL A 26 4.50 -7.33 -17.35
N TYR A 27 5.04 -6.76 -16.30
CA TYR A 27 4.25 -6.31 -15.16
C TYR A 27 4.25 -4.78 -15.07
N ALA A 28 3.28 -4.22 -14.38
CA ALA A 28 3.20 -2.77 -14.25
C ALA A 28 2.61 -2.33 -12.92
N VAL A 29 2.82 -1.05 -12.59
CA VAL A 29 1.98 -0.32 -11.64
C VAL A 29 1.28 0.81 -12.37
N ILE A 30 -0.03 0.97 -12.13
CA ILE A 30 -0.85 2.04 -12.68
C ILE A 30 -1.29 3.02 -11.59
N GLY A 31 -1.31 4.30 -11.92
CA GLY A 31 -1.72 5.38 -11.01
C GLY A 31 -1.55 6.75 -11.64
N ASP A 32 -1.89 7.81 -10.90
CA ASP A 32 -1.65 9.21 -11.31
C ASP A 32 -1.57 10.13 -10.07
N PRO A 33 -0.40 10.68 -9.71
CA PRO A 33 0.93 10.47 -10.31
C PRO A 33 1.55 9.10 -10.01
N ILE A 34 2.52 8.65 -10.80
CA ILE A 34 3.12 7.32 -10.68
C ILE A 34 4.67 7.34 -10.57
N GLU A 35 5.28 8.48 -10.80
CA GLU A 35 6.73 8.65 -10.91
C GLU A 35 7.47 8.18 -9.65
N HIS A 36 6.87 8.39 -8.48
CA HIS A 36 7.45 8.07 -7.17
C HIS A 36 7.24 6.62 -6.72
N SER A 37 6.52 5.81 -7.52
CA SER A 37 6.31 4.40 -7.16
C SER A 37 7.64 3.65 -7.11
N ARG A 38 7.85 2.88 -6.04
CA ARG A 38 9.02 2.02 -5.83
C ARG A 38 8.77 0.56 -6.22
N SER A 39 7.64 0.29 -6.87
CA SER A 39 7.31 -1.09 -7.29
C SER A 39 8.40 -1.75 -8.14
N PRO A 40 9.01 -1.09 -9.15
CA PRO A 40 10.06 -1.73 -9.93
C PRO A 40 11.24 -2.21 -9.08
N GLU A 41 11.69 -1.41 -8.11
CA GLU A 41 12.80 -1.74 -7.21
C GLU A 41 12.49 -2.91 -6.27
N ILE A 42 11.21 -3.12 -5.95
CA ILE A 42 10.75 -4.23 -5.10
C ILE A 42 10.67 -5.52 -5.88
N TYR A 43 10.13 -5.48 -7.11
CA TYR A 43 9.92 -6.72 -7.87
C TYR A 43 11.15 -7.20 -8.63
N ALA A 44 12.07 -6.32 -9.03
CA ALA A 44 13.26 -6.70 -9.78
C ALA A 44 14.08 -7.83 -9.10
N PRO A 45 14.47 -7.74 -7.82
CA PRO A 45 15.19 -8.81 -7.15
C PRO A 45 14.35 -10.10 -7.00
N MET A 46 13.02 -9.99 -6.94
CA MET A 46 12.15 -11.16 -6.87
C MET A 46 12.16 -11.94 -8.20
N PHE A 47 12.09 -11.24 -9.33
CA PHE A 47 12.19 -11.88 -10.65
C PHE A 47 13.59 -12.47 -10.88
N GLU A 48 14.64 -11.77 -10.46
CA GLU A 48 16.03 -12.20 -10.60
C GLU A 48 16.29 -13.50 -9.82
N GLN A 49 15.85 -13.60 -8.57
CA GLN A 49 16.03 -14.80 -7.73
C GLN A 49 15.48 -16.07 -8.38
N PHE A 50 14.37 -15.95 -9.10
CA PHE A 50 13.72 -17.09 -9.78
C PHE A 50 14.08 -17.22 -11.25
N GLY A 51 15.01 -16.41 -11.77
CA GLY A 51 15.38 -16.42 -13.19
C GLY A 51 14.21 -16.10 -14.12
N ILE A 52 13.23 -15.31 -13.67
CA ILE A 52 12.07 -14.94 -14.47
C ILE A 52 12.47 -13.77 -15.37
N ASN A 53 12.43 -13.99 -16.68
CA ASN A 53 12.62 -12.91 -17.65
C ASN A 53 11.39 -11.98 -17.63
N ALA A 54 11.46 -10.90 -16.85
CA ALA A 54 10.37 -9.96 -16.67
C ALA A 54 10.83 -8.51 -16.61
N VAL A 55 9.94 -7.61 -17.01
CA VAL A 55 10.10 -6.16 -16.82
C VAL A 55 8.94 -5.63 -15.99
N PHE A 56 9.20 -4.61 -15.16
CA PHE A 56 8.18 -3.94 -14.37
C PHE A 56 8.10 -2.45 -14.75
N LEU A 57 6.93 -2.03 -15.23
CA LEU A 57 6.70 -0.70 -15.80
C LEU A 57 5.96 0.20 -14.81
N LYS A 58 6.20 1.51 -14.88
CA LYS A 58 5.33 2.55 -14.31
C LYS A 58 4.47 3.11 -15.43
N ILE A 59 3.16 2.93 -15.34
CA ILE A 59 2.21 3.40 -16.36
C ILE A 59 1.32 4.47 -15.74
N ARG A 60 1.54 5.72 -16.12
CA ARG A 60 0.62 6.79 -15.78
C ARG A 60 -0.65 6.63 -16.60
N VAL A 61 -1.79 6.57 -15.95
CA VAL A 61 -3.12 6.46 -16.55
C VAL A 61 -3.92 7.65 -16.08
N ALA A 62 -4.35 8.54 -16.99
CA ALA A 62 -5.24 9.63 -16.62
C ALA A 62 -6.62 9.10 -16.24
N GLU A 63 -7.36 9.82 -15.38
CA GLU A 63 -8.69 9.39 -14.92
C GLU A 63 -9.64 9.07 -16.08
N SER A 64 -9.62 9.90 -17.13
CA SER A 64 -10.43 9.69 -18.35
C SER A 64 -10.04 8.45 -19.16
N GLU A 65 -8.87 7.86 -18.92
CA GLU A 65 -8.35 6.70 -19.63
C GLU A 65 -8.50 5.40 -18.82
N LEU A 66 -8.88 5.47 -17.54
CA LEU A 66 -9.00 4.28 -16.69
C LEU A 66 -10.00 3.26 -17.27
N CYS A 67 -11.08 3.70 -17.90
CA CYS A 67 -12.06 2.83 -18.56
C CYS A 67 -11.45 2.00 -19.71
N ARG A 68 -10.26 2.37 -20.22
CA ARG A 68 -9.53 1.65 -21.25
C ARG A 68 -8.56 0.60 -20.70
N ILE A 69 -8.65 0.26 -19.41
CA ILE A 69 -7.68 -0.65 -18.77
C ILE A 69 -7.48 -1.96 -19.55
N ARG A 70 -8.54 -2.54 -20.11
CA ARG A 70 -8.46 -3.77 -20.93
C ARG A 70 -7.64 -3.54 -22.21
N SER A 71 -7.80 -2.40 -22.86
CA SER A 71 -6.99 -2.03 -24.03
C SER A 71 -5.52 -1.84 -23.62
N ILE A 72 -5.25 -1.20 -22.49
CA ILE A 72 -3.89 -1.01 -21.94
C ILE A 72 -3.24 -2.38 -21.65
N VAL A 73 -3.98 -3.31 -21.04
CA VAL A 73 -3.52 -4.69 -20.78
C VAL A 73 -3.11 -5.37 -22.08
N SER A 74 -3.96 -5.32 -23.09
CA SER A 74 -3.71 -5.95 -24.41
C SER A 74 -2.57 -5.27 -25.17
N GLU A 75 -2.60 -3.93 -25.27
CA GLU A 75 -1.59 -3.14 -26.01
C GLU A 75 -0.18 -3.28 -25.41
N ARG A 76 -0.08 -3.55 -24.11
CA ARG A 76 1.17 -3.72 -23.36
C ARG A 76 1.52 -5.15 -23.06
N SER A 77 0.67 -6.11 -23.47
CA SER A 77 0.83 -7.54 -23.17
C SER A 77 1.10 -7.80 -21.69
N LEU A 78 0.35 -7.14 -20.79
CA LEU A 78 0.58 -7.24 -19.35
C LEU A 78 0.29 -8.68 -18.87
N SER A 79 1.18 -9.19 -18.03
CA SER A 79 1.05 -10.46 -17.30
C SER A 79 0.37 -10.29 -15.94
N GLY A 80 0.35 -9.06 -15.40
CA GLY A 80 -0.28 -8.66 -14.16
C GLY A 80 0.05 -7.20 -13.87
N PHE A 81 -0.70 -6.56 -12.97
CA PHE A 81 -0.38 -5.18 -12.61
C PHE A 81 -0.82 -4.81 -11.20
N ALA A 82 -0.09 -3.88 -10.60
CA ALA A 82 -0.46 -3.22 -9.37
C ALA A 82 -1.26 -1.95 -9.65
N VAL A 83 -2.13 -1.58 -8.72
CA VAL A 83 -2.97 -0.38 -8.78
C VAL A 83 -2.67 0.48 -7.56
N THR A 84 -2.31 1.76 -7.78
CA THR A 84 -2.12 2.72 -6.70
C THR A 84 -3.12 3.88 -6.79
N MET A 85 -2.91 4.91 -5.98
CA MET A 85 -3.77 6.10 -5.99
C MET A 85 -3.87 6.73 -7.38
N PRO A 86 -5.04 7.26 -7.75
CA PRO A 86 -6.31 7.26 -6.99
C PRO A 86 -7.24 6.07 -7.32
N TYR A 87 -6.77 5.06 -8.04
CA TYR A 87 -7.60 4.10 -8.78
C TYR A 87 -7.99 2.84 -8.03
N LYS A 88 -7.49 2.58 -6.82
CA LYS A 88 -7.75 1.34 -6.06
C LYS A 88 -9.24 0.98 -5.90
N LYS A 89 -10.13 1.98 -5.86
CA LYS A 89 -11.59 1.78 -5.82
C LYS A 89 -12.22 1.85 -7.21
N ALA A 90 -11.78 2.83 -8.01
CA ALA A 90 -12.34 3.09 -9.33
C ALA A 90 -12.11 1.95 -10.34
N ILE A 91 -11.10 1.10 -10.12
CA ILE A 91 -10.80 -0.04 -10.99
C ILE A 91 -11.79 -1.20 -10.83
N ILE A 92 -12.44 -1.35 -9.66
CA ILE A 92 -13.28 -2.52 -9.32
C ILE A 92 -14.34 -2.81 -10.39
N PRO A 93 -15.17 -1.83 -10.83
CA PRO A 93 -16.21 -2.10 -11.83
C PRO A 93 -15.66 -2.43 -13.23
N LEU A 94 -14.36 -2.33 -13.46
CA LEU A 94 -13.70 -2.62 -14.74
C LEU A 94 -13.09 -4.02 -14.79
N LEU A 95 -13.11 -4.75 -13.66
CA LEU A 95 -12.60 -6.10 -13.50
C LEU A 95 -13.71 -7.15 -13.70
N ASP A 96 -13.33 -8.40 -13.94
CA ASP A 96 -14.27 -9.53 -14.04
C ASP A 96 -14.69 -10.05 -12.66
N GLY A 97 -13.89 -9.80 -11.63
CA GLY A 97 -14.16 -10.17 -10.25
C GLY A 97 -13.12 -9.63 -9.29
N ILE A 98 -13.40 -9.75 -8.01
CA ILE A 98 -12.48 -9.46 -6.92
C ILE A 98 -12.49 -10.61 -5.93
N ASP A 99 -11.36 -10.85 -5.25
CA ASP A 99 -11.29 -11.84 -4.18
C ASP A 99 -11.82 -11.30 -2.84
N GLU A 100 -11.81 -12.15 -1.81
CA GLU A 100 -12.28 -11.80 -0.47
C GLU A 100 -11.50 -10.64 0.13
N THR A 101 -10.17 -10.57 -0.07
CA THR A 101 -9.32 -9.50 0.48
C THR A 101 -9.69 -8.13 -0.08
N ALA A 102 -9.94 -8.06 -1.38
CA ALA A 102 -10.38 -6.84 -2.04
C ALA A 102 -11.83 -6.47 -1.70
N ALA A 103 -12.71 -7.47 -1.54
CA ALA A 103 -14.11 -7.26 -1.17
C ALA A 103 -14.24 -6.69 0.24
N GLU A 104 -13.51 -7.21 1.22
CA GLU A 104 -13.54 -6.75 2.62
C GLU A 104 -13.13 -5.29 2.77
N CYS A 105 -12.08 -4.85 2.08
CA CYS A 105 -11.59 -3.48 2.19
C CYS A 105 -12.20 -2.53 1.13
N GLY A 106 -12.95 -3.06 0.16
CA GLY A 106 -13.55 -2.28 -0.94
C GLY A 106 -12.51 -1.59 -1.82
N SER A 107 -11.34 -2.20 -1.99
CA SER A 107 -10.24 -1.65 -2.80
C SER A 107 -9.34 -2.74 -3.36
N VAL A 108 -8.77 -2.48 -4.55
CA VAL A 108 -7.87 -3.38 -5.28
C VAL A 108 -6.52 -2.71 -5.40
N ASN A 109 -5.43 -3.40 -5.01
CA ASN A 109 -4.06 -2.95 -5.25
C ASN A 109 -3.30 -3.86 -6.21
N ILE A 110 -3.79 -5.08 -6.48
CA ILE A 110 -3.17 -6.05 -7.38
C ILE A 110 -4.23 -6.62 -8.32
N VAL A 111 -3.86 -6.78 -9.58
CA VAL A 111 -4.71 -7.46 -10.58
C VAL A 111 -3.92 -8.61 -11.18
N THR A 112 -4.50 -9.80 -11.13
CA THR A 112 -4.02 -10.97 -11.86
C THR A 112 -4.72 -11.06 -13.20
N ILE A 113 -4.00 -11.56 -14.19
CA ILE A 113 -4.45 -11.68 -15.57
C ILE A 113 -4.37 -13.16 -15.97
N SER A 114 -5.45 -13.69 -16.47
CA SER A 114 -5.54 -15.09 -16.95
C SER A 114 -6.26 -15.19 -18.30
N ASN A 115 -6.35 -16.40 -18.84
CA ASN A 115 -7.03 -16.68 -20.10
C ASN A 115 -6.55 -15.78 -21.26
N ASN A 116 -5.21 -15.68 -21.44
CA ASN A 116 -4.59 -14.87 -22.50
C ASN A 116 -5.03 -13.39 -22.46
N GLY A 117 -5.14 -12.81 -21.27
CA GLY A 117 -5.48 -11.39 -21.11
C GLY A 117 -6.97 -11.08 -21.02
N SER A 118 -7.84 -12.10 -21.10
CA SER A 118 -9.30 -11.88 -21.13
C SER A 118 -9.94 -11.77 -19.74
N THR A 119 -9.32 -12.31 -18.70
CA THR A 119 -9.87 -12.31 -17.33
C THR A 119 -8.98 -11.51 -16.38
N LEU A 120 -9.56 -10.50 -15.76
CA LEU A 120 -8.92 -9.62 -14.80
C LEU A 120 -9.55 -9.81 -13.41
N VAL A 121 -8.77 -10.27 -12.42
CA VAL A 121 -9.24 -10.48 -11.05
C VAL A 121 -8.47 -9.58 -10.11
N GLY A 122 -9.19 -8.81 -9.28
CA GLY A 122 -8.63 -7.87 -8.33
C GLY A 122 -8.41 -8.51 -6.94
N HIS A 123 -7.30 -8.15 -6.32
CA HIS A 123 -6.89 -8.58 -4.99
C HIS A 123 -6.45 -7.38 -4.16
N ASN A 124 -6.39 -7.54 -2.82
CA ASN A 124 -5.78 -6.55 -1.95
C ASN A 124 -4.76 -7.19 -1.02
N THR A 125 -3.49 -6.85 -1.23
CA THR A 125 -2.36 -7.35 -0.44
C THR A 125 -1.86 -6.35 0.61
N ASP A 126 -2.40 -5.13 0.66
CA ASP A 126 -1.93 -4.07 1.57
C ASP A 126 -2.12 -4.48 3.04
N GLY A 127 -3.32 -4.96 3.39
CA GLY A 127 -3.64 -5.34 4.76
C GLY A 127 -2.76 -6.50 5.25
N ASP A 128 -2.64 -7.56 4.47
CA ASP A 128 -1.80 -8.71 4.83
C ASP A 128 -0.31 -8.37 4.78
N GLY A 129 0.10 -7.42 3.93
CA GLY A 129 1.44 -6.85 3.94
C GLY A 129 1.76 -6.16 5.27
N LEU A 130 0.82 -5.37 5.81
CA LEU A 130 0.95 -4.76 7.14
C LEU A 130 1.01 -5.81 8.26
N ILE A 131 0.14 -6.83 8.22
CA ILE A 131 0.15 -7.94 9.19
C ILE A 131 1.52 -8.63 9.22
N ASN A 132 2.10 -8.92 8.05
CA ASN A 132 3.41 -9.56 7.97
C ASN A 132 4.53 -8.65 8.49
N ALA A 133 4.48 -7.36 8.19
CA ALA A 133 5.43 -6.39 8.73
C ALA A 133 5.37 -6.27 10.27
N LEU A 134 4.16 -6.32 10.84
CA LEU A 134 3.96 -6.34 12.29
C LEU A 134 4.49 -7.64 12.91
N ARG A 135 4.22 -8.79 12.32
CA ARG A 135 4.72 -10.09 12.80
C ARG A 135 6.24 -10.18 12.83
N GLU A 136 6.93 -9.55 11.87
CA GLU A 136 8.41 -9.46 11.90
C GLU A 136 8.95 -8.73 13.13
N THR A 137 8.18 -7.83 13.75
CA THR A 137 8.58 -7.17 14.99
C THR A 137 8.32 -8.01 16.24
N GLY A 138 7.75 -9.20 16.09
CA GLY A 138 7.32 -10.04 17.21
C GLY A 138 5.92 -9.68 17.74
N ALA A 139 5.15 -8.83 17.05
CA ALA A 139 3.81 -8.43 17.49
C ALA A 139 2.86 -9.63 17.59
N GLY A 140 2.29 -9.83 18.76
CA GLY A 140 1.10 -10.65 18.96
C GLY A 140 -0.14 -9.87 18.54
N LEU A 141 -0.91 -10.39 17.57
CA LEU A 141 -2.06 -9.66 17.02
C LEU A 141 -3.40 -10.04 17.66
N SER A 142 -3.54 -11.28 18.10
CA SER A 142 -4.78 -11.74 18.73
C SER A 142 -4.98 -11.07 20.09
N GLY A 143 -6.09 -10.35 20.25
CA GLY A 143 -6.41 -9.56 21.42
C GLY A 143 -5.60 -8.26 21.55
N ALA A 144 -4.75 -7.91 20.58
CA ALA A 144 -3.97 -6.66 20.62
C ALA A 144 -4.88 -5.43 20.50
N HIS A 145 -4.65 -4.44 21.35
CA HIS A 145 -5.31 -3.13 21.24
C HIS A 145 -4.58 -2.27 20.23
N VAL A 146 -5.20 -2.05 19.06
CA VAL A 146 -4.61 -1.30 17.97
C VAL A 146 -5.29 0.06 17.82
N VAL A 147 -4.49 1.12 17.85
CA VAL A 147 -4.93 2.48 17.57
C VAL A 147 -4.52 2.87 16.16
N ILE A 148 -5.49 3.21 15.31
CA ILE A 148 -5.26 3.64 13.94
C ILE A 148 -5.53 5.14 13.81
N LEU A 149 -4.52 5.90 13.43
CA LEU A 149 -4.64 7.33 13.12
C LEU A 149 -5.16 7.47 11.68
N GLY A 150 -6.32 8.09 11.52
CA GLY A 150 -6.99 8.27 10.23
C GLY A 150 -8.14 7.29 10.00
N HIS A 151 -9.00 7.60 9.01
CA HIS A 151 -10.20 6.83 8.64
C HIS A 151 -10.41 6.78 7.13
N GLY A 152 -9.32 6.77 6.36
CA GLY A 152 -9.34 6.65 4.90
C GLY A 152 -9.34 5.20 4.42
N GLY A 153 -9.24 5.01 3.10
CA GLY A 153 -9.20 3.66 2.51
C GLY A 153 -8.04 2.80 3.03
N ALA A 154 -6.87 3.39 3.25
CA ALA A 154 -5.72 2.69 3.83
C ALA A 154 -6.00 2.22 5.27
N ALA A 155 -6.59 3.10 6.10
CA ALA A 155 -6.99 2.77 7.47
C ALA A 155 -8.02 1.63 7.52
N ASN A 156 -9.02 1.66 6.62
CA ASN A 156 -10.04 0.62 6.55
C ASN A 156 -9.47 -0.73 6.11
N GLY A 157 -8.55 -0.73 5.13
CA GLY A 157 -7.86 -1.94 4.70
C GLY A 157 -6.99 -2.55 5.79
N ALA A 158 -6.24 -1.70 6.53
CA ALA A 158 -5.46 -2.12 7.70
C ALA A 158 -6.37 -2.72 8.78
N ALA A 159 -7.49 -2.04 9.08
CA ALA A 159 -8.44 -2.49 10.08
C ALA A 159 -9.07 -3.84 9.74
N ALA A 160 -9.49 -4.06 8.48
CA ALA A 160 -10.06 -5.33 8.05
C ALA A 160 -9.07 -6.50 8.29
N ALA A 161 -7.80 -6.33 7.88
CA ALA A 161 -6.78 -7.34 8.09
C ALA A 161 -6.48 -7.61 9.58
N LEU A 162 -6.40 -6.55 10.39
CA LEU A 162 -6.17 -6.66 11.83
C LEU A 162 -7.33 -7.33 12.57
N LEU A 163 -8.58 -7.02 12.18
CA LEU A 163 -9.77 -7.69 12.73
C LEU A 163 -9.74 -9.19 12.41
N ARG A 164 -9.39 -9.58 11.18
CA ARG A 164 -9.19 -11.00 10.84
C ARG A 164 -8.10 -11.66 11.68
N ALA A 165 -7.07 -10.90 12.05
CA ALA A 165 -6.00 -11.38 12.93
C ALA A 165 -6.40 -11.42 14.43
N GLY A 166 -7.63 -11.01 14.79
CA GLY A 166 -8.17 -11.03 16.13
C GLY A 166 -7.81 -9.80 16.99
N ALA A 167 -7.39 -8.70 16.39
CA ALA A 167 -7.07 -7.46 17.10
C ALA A 167 -8.34 -6.65 17.46
N GLU A 168 -8.26 -5.83 18.50
CA GLU A 168 -9.26 -4.84 18.88
C GLU A 168 -8.85 -3.46 18.36
N ILE A 169 -9.71 -2.81 17.58
CA ILE A 169 -9.35 -1.58 16.86
C ILE A 169 -10.08 -0.37 17.41
N ARG A 170 -9.35 0.75 17.50
CA ARG A 170 -9.85 2.10 17.74
C ARG A 170 -9.29 3.05 16.70
N PHE A 171 -10.19 3.85 16.09
CA PHE A 171 -9.79 4.91 15.17
C PHE A 171 -9.68 6.24 15.89
N VAL A 172 -8.64 6.99 15.56
CA VAL A 172 -8.47 8.38 15.93
C VAL A 172 -8.51 9.23 14.66
N THR A 173 -9.50 10.12 14.55
CA THR A 173 -9.73 10.91 13.33
C THR A 173 -9.89 12.38 13.67
N ARG A 174 -9.76 13.26 12.67
CA ARG A 174 -10.06 14.69 12.79
C ARG A 174 -11.54 14.99 12.78
N ASP A 175 -12.37 14.08 12.28
CA ASP A 175 -13.81 14.24 12.18
C ASP A 175 -14.49 13.53 13.35
N LYS A 176 -15.08 14.32 14.26
CA LYS A 176 -15.80 13.82 15.44
C LYS A 176 -16.97 12.90 15.14
N LYS A 177 -17.53 12.93 13.91
CA LYS A 177 -18.62 12.03 13.50
C LYS A 177 -18.13 10.60 13.24
N ASN A 178 -16.85 10.44 12.86
CA ASN A 178 -16.27 9.18 12.47
C ASN A 178 -15.18 8.66 13.43
N GLY A 179 -14.96 9.33 14.55
CA GLY A 179 -13.95 8.97 15.54
C GLY A 179 -13.57 10.14 16.46
N ILE A 180 -12.53 9.97 17.24
CA ILE A 180 -11.99 10.98 18.15
C ILE A 180 -11.09 11.93 17.33
N ASP A 181 -11.29 13.25 17.46
CA ASP A 181 -10.46 14.25 16.78
C ASP A 181 -9.01 14.18 17.29
N MET A 182 -8.07 13.93 16.39
CA MET A 182 -6.65 13.71 16.71
C MET A 182 -5.99 14.91 17.43
N LEU A 183 -6.41 16.15 17.10
CA LEU A 183 -5.87 17.36 17.76
C LEU A 183 -6.56 17.66 19.09
N SER A 184 -7.85 17.35 19.23
CA SER A 184 -8.53 17.44 20.52
C SER A 184 -8.25 16.22 21.39
N ALA A 185 -7.98 15.05 20.77
CA ALA A 185 -7.53 13.86 21.44
C ALA A 185 -6.24 14.11 22.24
N ILE A 186 -5.28 14.77 21.65
CA ILE A 186 -4.02 15.14 22.33
C ILE A 186 -4.26 16.18 23.45
N LYS A 187 -5.34 16.95 23.40
CA LYS A 187 -5.61 18.05 24.35
C LYS A 187 -6.59 17.72 25.49
N HIS A 188 -7.41 16.66 25.39
CA HIS A 188 -8.37 16.26 26.42
C HIS A 188 -7.90 14.99 27.16
N ALA A 189 -7.00 15.23 28.06
CA ALA A 189 -6.00 14.38 28.69
C ALA A 189 -6.44 13.07 29.36
N GLU A 190 -7.68 12.82 29.74
CA GLU A 190 -7.98 11.65 30.61
C GLU A 190 -8.45 10.42 29.84
N THR A 191 -9.35 10.55 28.85
CA THR A 191 -9.89 9.40 28.14
C THR A 191 -8.92 8.89 27.07
N GLU A 192 -8.13 9.74 26.52
CA GLU A 192 -7.25 9.52 25.37
C GLU A 192 -5.85 9.11 25.78
N SER A 193 -5.37 9.62 26.90
CA SER A 193 -4.18 9.09 27.59
C SER A 193 -4.36 7.60 27.93
N ARG A 194 -5.57 7.19 28.35
CA ARG A 194 -5.89 5.78 28.58
C ARG A 194 -5.90 4.96 27.28
N LEU A 195 -6.43 5.51 26.19
CA LEU A 195 -6.44 4.84 24.89
C LEU A 195 -5.02 4.57 24.39
N LEU A 196 -4.17 5.60 24.42
CA LEU A 196 -2.78 5.49 23.99
C LEU A 196 -1.94 4.63 24.93
N SER A 197 -2.12 4.78 26.26
CA SER A 197 -1.36 3.99 27.25
C SER A 197 -1.72 2.49 27.21
N SER A 198 -2.90 2.14 26.72
CA SER A 198 -3.30 0.74 26.56
C SER A 198 -2.90 0.14 25.19
N ALA A 199 -2.50 0.98 24.22
CA ALA A 199 -2.22 0.52 22.88
C ALA A 199 -1.02 -0.44 22.82
N ASP A 200 -1.21 -1.59 22.18
CA ASP A 200 -0.13 -2.52 21.80
C ASP A 200 0.52 -2.09 20.49
N ILE A 201 -0.28 -1.52 19.60
CA ILE A 201 0.15 -1.08 18.28
C ILE A 201 -0.50 0.27 17.97
N LEU A 202 0.30 1.22 17.48
CA LEU A 202 -0.15 2.49 16.92
C LEU A 202 0.18 2.53 15.43
N ILE A 203 -0.82 2.79 14.59
CA ILE A 203 -0.67 2.82 13.13
C ILE A 203 -1.01 4.21 12.60
N ASN A 204 -0.06 4.84 11.90
CA ASN A 204 -0.37 6.02 11.09
C ASN A 204 -0.87 5.59 9.72
N ALA A 205 -2.15 5.78 9.46
CA ALA A 205 -2.81 5.60 8.16
C ALA A 205 -3.30 6.94 7.57
N THR A 206 -2.76 8.06 8.06
CA THR A 206 -2.97 9.40 7.50
C THR A 206 -1.91 9.72 6.45
N PRO A 207 -2.13 10.73 5.59
CA PRO A 207 -1.08 11.20 4.68
C PRO A 207 -0.02 12.09 5.35
N ILE A 208 -0.06 12.32 6.68
CA ILE A 208 0.93 13.12 7.40
C ILE A 208 2.31 12.47 7.25
N GLY A 209 3.30 13.25 6.84
CA GLY A 209 4.65 12.75 6.53
C GLY A 209 4.86 12.35 5.08
N MET A 210 3.79 12.30 4.25
CA MET A 210 3.91 12.00 2.83
C MET A 210 4.43 13.20 2.06
N HIS A 211 5.58 13.07 1.42
CA HIS A 211 6.04 14.04 0.43
C HIS A 211 5.37 13.76 -0.92
N SER A 212 4.45 14.64 -1.31
CA SER A 212 3.91 14.67 -2.66
C SER A 212 3.97 16.09 -3.19
N MET A 213 4.30 16.25 -4.47
CA MET A 213 4.36 17.58 -5.11
C MET A 213 3.01 18.31 -5.09
N ASN A 214 1.92 17.62 -4.80
CA ASN A 214 0.54 18.16 -4.80
C ASN A 214 -0.15 18.08 -3.43
N SER A 215 0.53 17.70 -2.35
CA SER A 215 -0.07 17.66 -1.02
C SER A 215 0.70 18.55 -0.04
N ASP A 216 -0.01 19.49 0.59
CA ASP A 216 0.46 20.26 1.75
C ASP A 216 0.55 19.40 3.02
N CYS A 217 0.72 18.08 2.89
CA CYS A 217 0.89 17.18 4.02
C CYS A 217 2.30 17.33 4.57
N SER A 218 2.50 18.35 5.43
CA SER A 218 3.68 18.47 6.26
C SER A 218 3.86 17.22 7.14
N ASP A 219 5.06 17.00 7.62
CA ASP A 219 5.32 16.00 8.64
C ASP A 219 4.65 16.40 9.98
N TYR A 220 4.63 15.51 10.96
CA TYR A 220 4.13 15.82 12.28
C TYR A 220 4.89 17.03 12.86
N GLU A 221 4.16 18.08 13.24
CA GLU A 221 4.76 19.23 13.94
C GLU A 221 5.23 18.78 15.33
N GLU A 222 4.44 17.94 15.99
CA GLU A 222 4.66 17.46 17.34
C GLU A 222 4.27 15.99 17.46
N THR A 223 5.09 15.22 18.16
CA THR A 223 4.89 13.78 18.42
C THR A 223 4.91 13.47 19.93
N SER A 224 4.68 14.45 20.77
CA SER A 224 4.69 14.31 22.25
C SER A 224 3.71 13.25 22.78
N PHE A 225 2.65 12.92 22.01
CA PHE A 225 1.73 11.83 22.32
C PHE A 225 2.42 10.46 22.40
N LEU A 226 3.58 10.28 21.79
CA LEU A 226 4.38 9.06 21.90
C LEU A 226 4.80 8.76 23.34
N ASN A 227 4.96 9.81 24.18
CA ASN A 227 5.30 9.66 25.59
C ASN A 227 4.14 9.03 26.42
N CYS A 228 2.93 9.00 25.88
CA CYS A 228 1.78 8.34 26.51
C CYS A 228 1.70 6.84 26.22
N LEU A 229 2.51 6.34 25.27
CA LEU A 229 2.50 4.94 24.89
C LEU A 229 3.31 4.09 25.88
N LYS A 230 2.91 2.84 26.04
CA LYS A 230 3.71 1.90 26.81
C LYS A 230 5.01 1.53 26.09
N PRO A 231 6.10 1.21 26.81
CA PRO A 231 7.39 0.90 26.17
C PRO A 231 7.36 -0.28 25.18
N SER A 232 6.39 -1.17 25.32
CA SER A 232 6.18 -2.31 24.42
C SER A 232 5.32 -1.99 23.19
N CYS A 233 4.82 -0.74 23.05
CA CYS A 233 3.99 -0.36 21.92
C CYS A 233 4.81 -0.36 20.62
N ILE A 234 4.24 -0.93 19.57
CA ILE A 234 4.85 -0.96 18.24
C ILE A 234 4.22 0.14 17.40
N ILE A 235 5.06 0.92 16.71
CA ILE A 235 4.63 2.02 15.84
C ILE A 235 4.79 1.58 14.38
N ALA A 236 3.71 1.60 13.64
CA ALA A 236 3.72 1.36 12.20
C ALA A 236 3.28 2.62 11.45
N ASP A 237 4.10 3.15 10.58
CA ASP A 237 3.71 4.25 9.70
C ASP A 237 3.47 3.71 8.29
N MET A 238 2.26 3.89 7.75
CA MET A 238 1.94 3.45 6.38
C MET A 238 2.54 4.38 5.32
N VAL A 239 3.03 5.55 5.72
CA VAL A 239 3.81 6.44 4.85
C VAL A 239 5.22 5.88 4.70
N TYR A 240 5.68 5.72 3.46
CA TYR A 240 7.08 5.34 3.21
C TYR A 240 7.93 6.56 2.82
N ARG A 241 9.10 6.65 3.44
CA ARG A 241 10.07 7.74 3.23
C ARG A 241 11.48 7.23 3.50
N THR A 242 12.41 7.52 2.62
CA THR A 242 13.79 6.97 2.63
C THR A 242 14.51 7.05 3.99
N ASN A 243 14.23 8.08 4.78
CA ASN A 243 14.82 8.25 6.12
C ASN A 243 13.79 8.08 7.25
N GLY A 244 12.63 7.47 6.97
CA GLY A 244 11.50 7.44 7.90
C GLY A 244 10.82 8.81 8.04
N THR A 245 9.59 8.81 8.51
CA THR A 245 8.85 10.03 8.90
C THR A 245 9.32 10.49 10.28
N LYS A 246 8.99 11.73 10.66
CA LYS A 246 9.25 12.22 12.02
C LYS A 246 8.62 11.31 13.08
N LEU A 247 7.44 10.76 12.83
CA LEU A 247 6.78 9.80 13.72
C LEU A 247 7.68 8.59 14.00
N VAL A 248 8.25 7.97 12.97
CA VAL A 248 9.13 6.80 13.11
C VAL A 248 10.44 7.17 13.79
N GLN A 249 11.04 8.29 13.39
CA GLN A 249 12.32 8.77 13.96
C GLN A 249 12.19 9.06 15.47
N ASP A 250 11.15 9.81 15.87
CA ASP A 250 10.92 10.17 17.26
C ASP A 250 10.56 8.94 18.11
N ALA A 251 9.78 8.00 17.56
CA ALA A 251 9.47 6.74 18.24
C ALA A 251 10.75 5.92 18.53
N VAL A 252 11.65 5.81 17.55
CA VAL A 252 12.94 5.12 17.73
C VAL A 252 13.80 5.84 18.76
N HIS A 253 13.85 7.19 18.75
CA HIS A 253 14.58 7.96 19.75
C HIS A 253 14.05 7.74 21.18
N LEU A 254 12.75 7.49 21.32
CA LEU A 254 12.12 7.14 22.61
C LEU A 254 12.31 5.66 23.01
N GLY A 255 13.01 4.87 22.19
CA GLY A 255 13.25 3.44 22.45
C GLY A 255 12.08 2.53 22.08
N LEU A 256 11.07 3.04 21.37
CA LEU A 256 9.95 2.25 20.87
C LEU A 256 10.35 1.45 19.62
N THR A 257 9.76 0.29 19.43
CA THR A 257 9.85 -0.43 18.16
C THR A 257 9.02 0.30 17.11
N ALA A 258 9.65 0.77 16.03
CA ALA A 258 8.96 1.51 14.98
C ALA A 258 9.45 1.13 13.58
N PHE A 259 8.55 1.21 12.58
CA PHE A 259 8.90 1.02 11.17
C PHE A 259 8.01 1.86 10.25
N GLY A 260 8.54 2.19 9.07
CA GLY A 260 7.84 2.92 8.02
C GLY A 260 7.15 2.02 6.99
N GLY A 261 6.45 2.64 6.07
CA GLY A 261 5.67 1.97 5.03
C GLY A 261 6.48 1.11 4.06
N GLU A 262 7.82 1.22 4.05
CA GLU A 262 8.70 0.38 3.23
C GLU A 262 8.56 -1.10 3.58
N ARG A 263 8.42 -1.46 4.87
CA ARG A 263 8.22 -2.86 5.28
C ARG A 263 6.88 -3.39 4.76
N MET A 264 5.81 -2.62 4.94
CA MET A 264 4.50 -2.98 4.41
C MET A 264 4.54 -3.13 2.88
N LEU A 265 5.18 -2.18 2.19
CA LEU A 265 5.33 -2.18 0.73
C LEU A 265 6.10 -3.42 0.24
N PHE A 266 7.13 -3.85 0.96
CA PHE A 266 7.87 -5.06 0.67
C PHE A 266 7.00 -6.32 0.85
N HIS A 267 6.33 -6.45 1.99
CA HIS A 267 5.50 -7.64 2.27
C HIS A 267 4.30 -7.76 1.34
N GLN A 268 3.61 -6.64 1.02
CA GLN A 268 2.53 -6.67 0.05
C GLN A 268 3.05 -7.06 -1.34
N GLY A 269 4.27 -6.62 -1.69
CA GLY A 269 4.94 -7.00 -2.93
C GLY A 269 5.24 -8.50 -3.02
N LYS A 270 5.69 -9.12 -1.93
CA LYS A 270 5.86 -10.58 -1.87
C LYS A 270 4.56 -11.33 -2.13
N LEU A 271 3.47 -10.88 -1.53
CA LEU A 271 2.15 -11.47 -1.73
C LEU A 271 1.66 -11.30 -3.18
N ALA A 272 1.86 -10.13 -3.75
CA ALA A 272 1.55 -9.86 -5.15
C ALA A 272 2.40 -10.73 -6.10
N PHE A 273 3.69 -10.86 -5.84
CA PHE A 273 4.58 -11.74 -6.60
C PHE A 273 4.08 -13.19 -6.59
N LYS A 274 3.67 -13.69 -5.41
CA LYS A 274 3.08 -15.02 -5.27
C LYS A 274 1.78 -15.17 -6.06
N LEU A 275 0.91 -14.15 -6.06
CA LEU A 275 -0.33 -14.15 -6.85
C LEU A 275 -0.05 -14.23 -8.37
N TRP A 276 0.97 -13.53 -8.85
CA TRP A 276 1.30 -13.51 -10.28
C TRP A 276 2.07 -14.73 -10.76
N THR A 277 2.96 -15.29 -9.93
CA THR A 277 3.91 -16.32 -10.36
C THR A 277 3.67 -17.70 -9.72
N GLY A 278 2.89 -17.76 -8.63
CA GLY A 278 2.75 -18.95 -7.80
C GLY A 278 3.97 -19.24 -6.89
N LEU A 279 5.05 -18.44 -6.99
CA LEU A 279 6.30 -18.63 -6.26
C LEU A 279 6.34 -17.78 -4.99
N GLU A 280 7.00 -18.29 -3.95
CA GLU A 280 7.14 -17.59 -2.69
C GLU A 280 8.55 -17.02 -2.56
N TYR A 281 8.66 -15.68 -2.53
CA TYR A 281 9.94 -14.99 -2.39
C TYR A 281 10.43 -15.04 -0.93
N ILE A 282 11.63 -15.55 -0.74
CA ILE A 282 12.36 -15.56 0.54
C ILE A 282 13.62 -14.73 0.35
N PRO A 283 13.76 -13.59 1.06
CA PRO A 283 14.98 -12.78 0.98
C PRO A 283 16.21 -13.61 1.33
N GLU A 284 17.28 -13.41 0.60
CA GLU A 284 18.59 -13.92 1.02
C GLU A 284 19.02 -13.19 2.31
N SER A 285 19.50 -13.96 3.30
CA SER A 285 19.93 -13.46 4.63
C SER A 285 21.23 -12.67 4.57
#